data_0748e68ba247b88baabbb57665e28086
#
_entry.id   0748e68ba247b88baabbb57665e28086
#
_cell.length_a   1.000
_cell.length_b   1.000
_cell.length_c   1.000
_cell.angle_alpha   90.00
_cell.angle_beta   90.00
_cell.angle_gamma   90.00
#
_symmetry.space_group_name_H-M   'P 1'
#
loop_
_entity.id
_entity.type
_entity.pdbx_description
1 polymer ?
#
loop_
_entity_poly.entity_id
_entity_poly.type
_entity_poly.pdbx_seq_one_letter_code
_entity_poly.pdbx_strand_id
1 'polypeptide(L)'
;MALAQAHLVRASLAHAHGWDEADLDEVCPIITFKTMGDRIQDRPLVEAGGKGLFVKEIEEALLNDEADIAVHSMKDMPAIHPTGLSIAAVLPREDPHDLFIARDGAPFDKLAEGARLGSSSVRRQAQALRLRPDLKIVSLRGNVETRLLKLARGEADAIMLARAGVSRLKLALPDSEILDSADWLPALCQGAIGIEFRNDDSVAEQLLAAIDDSATHLAVACERGFLAGLDGSCRTPIAGLAEIEDDRLVFHGEVLTVDGRNFWRVSRDIAFDPSMGEYARTQAYAAGQDAAREIREHAGAKLPRF
;
A
#
# COMPACT_ATOMS: atom_id res chain seq x y z
N MET A 1 -6.32 9.95 -7.41
CA MET A 1 -5.08 9.37 -6.84
C MET A 1 -4.22 8.76 -7.94
N ALA A 2 -4.68 7.76 -8.69
CA ALA A 2 -3.90 7.12 -9.75
C ALA A 2 -3.29 8.13 -10.75
N LEU A 3 -4.06 9.07 -11.27
CA LEU A 3 -3.56 10.10 -12.18
C LEU A 3 -2.46 10.98 -11.54
N ALA A 4 -2.59 11.34 -10.25
CA ALA A 4 -1.54 12.10 -9.55
C ALA A 4 -0.24 11.29 -9.44
N GLN A 5 -0.33 9.97 -9.23
CA GLN A 5 0.84 9.08 -9.20
C GLN A 5 1.48 8.94 -10.59
N ALA A 6 0.67 8.81 -11.65
CA ALA A 6 1.17 8.77 -13.03
C ALA A 6 1.91 10.08 -13.40
N HIS A 7 1.39 11.23 -13.01
CA HIS A 7 2.09 12.51 -13.20
C HIS A 7 3.41 12.59 -12.44
N LEU A 8 3.49 12.04 -11.21
CA LEU A 8 4.75 11.98 -10.45
C LEU A 8 5.78 11.11 -11.17
N VAL A 9 5.40 9.93 -11.64
CA VAL A 9 6.31 9.04 -12.39
C VAL A 9 6.78 9.72 -13.67
N ARG A 10 5.86 10.32 -14.45
CA ARG A 10 6.20 11.06 -15.68
C ARG A 10 7.18 12.19 -15.41
N ALA A 11 6.98 12.97 -14.33
CA ALA A 11 7.87 14.04 -13.95
C ALA A 11 9.26 13.50 -13.52
N SER A 12 9.32 12.38 -12.81
CA SER A 12 10.56 11.73 -12.43
C SER A 12 11.36 11.25 -13.65
N LEU A 13 10.68 10.62 -14.62
CA LEU A 13 11.29 10.21 -15.89
C LEU A 13 11.80 11.41 -16.68
N ALA A 14 10.98 12.47 -16.82
CA ALA A 14 11.37 13.68 -17.52
C ALA A 14 12.63 14.31 -16.92
N HIS A 15 12.69 14.40 -15.60
CA HIS A 15 13.85 14.92 -14.89
C HIS A 15 15.11 14.06 -15.10
N ALA A 16 14.96 12.73 -14.96
CA ALA A 16 16.09 11.79 -15.10
C ALA A 16 16.67 11.75 -16.50
N HIS A 17 15.82 11.90 -17.53
CA HIS A 17 16.22 11.80 -18.94
C HIS A 17 16.32 13.14 -19.66
N GLY A 18 16.06 14.26 -18.97
CA GLY A 18 16.19 15.61 -19.56
C GLY A 18 15.14 15.89 -20.64
N TRP A 19 13.92 15.30 -20.53
CA TRP A 19 12.84 15.58 -21.49
C TRP A 19 12.26 16.97 -21.28
N ASP A 20 11.94 17.64 -22.39
CA ASP A 20 11.29 18.94 -22.33
C ASP A 20 9.84 18.78 -21.87
N GLU A 21 9.39 19.68 -21.00
CA GLU A 21 8.01 19.68 -20.49
C GLU A 21 6.99 19.83 -21.63
N ALA A 22 7.35 20.54 -22.69
CA ALA A 22 6.49 20.77 -23.85
C ALA A 22 6.22 19.47 -24.64
N ASP A 23 7.16 18.50 -24.60
CA ASP A 23 7.08 17.28 -25.40
C ASP A 23 6.52 16.09 -24.58
N LEU A 24 6.23 16.26 -23.30
CA LEU A 24 5.85 15.16 -22.40
C LEU A 24 4.59 14.40 -22.82
N ASP A 25 3.63 15.07 -23.47
CA ASP A 25 2.40 14.42 -23.93
C ASP A 25 2.64 13.57 -25.18
N GLU A 26 3.74 13.79 -25.90
CA GLU A 26 4.17 12.98 -27.04
C GLU A 26 5.12 11.85 -26.60
N VAL A 27 6.10 12.17 -25.75
CA VAL A 27 7.17 11.23 -25.30
C VAL A 27 6.65 10.24 -24.27
N CYS A 28 5.77 10.68 -23.34
CA CYS A 28 5.24 9.86 -22.26
C CYS A 28 3.76 10.18 -22.01
N PRO A 29 2.87 9.81 -22.94
CA PRO A 29 1.43 10.05 -22.81
C PRO A 29 0.86 9.23 -21.65
N ILE A 30 -0.10 9.83 -20.89
CA ILE A 30 -0.77 9.12 -19.80
C ILE A 30 -2.10 8.57 -20.32
N ILE A 31 -2.23 7.23 -20.28
CA ILE A 31 -3.45 6.51 -20.62
C ILE A 31 -4.17 6.11 -19.34
N THR A 32 -5.48 6.33 -19.25
CA THR A 32 -6.28 6.00 -18.08
C THR A 32 -7.20 4.83 -18.34
N PHE A 33 -7.18 3.83 -17.47
CA PHE A 33 -8.07 2.67 -17.52
C PHE A 33 -9.11 2.74 -16.39
N LYS A 34 -10.34 2.29 -16.66
CA LYS A 34 -11.37 2.09 -15.64
C LYS A 34 -11.36 0.65 -15.19
N THR A 35 -10.83 0.39 -14.01
CA THR A 35 -10.75 -0.96 -13.46
C THR A 35 -12.09 -1.45 -12.90
N MET A 36 -12.22 -2.77 -12.71
CA MET A 36 -13.39 -3.37 -12.09
C MET A 36 -13.57 -2.83 -10.66
N GLY A 37 -12.48 -2.59 -9.93
CA GLY A 37 -12.52 -1.99 -8.61
C GLY A 37 -13.14 -0.59 -8.57
N ASP A 38 -12.93 0.22 -9.62
CA ASP A 38 -13.54 1.56 -9.76
C ASP A 38 -15.03 1.50 -10.08
N ARG A 39 -15.48 0.44 -10.75
CA ARG A 39 -16.89 0.25 -11.15
C ARG A 39 -17.76 -0.22 -9.98
N ILE A 40 -17.18 -0.96 -9.02
CA ILE A 40 -17.92 -1.52 -7.88
C ILE A 40 -17.96 -0.52 -6.74
N GLN A 41 -19.06 0.23 -6.65
CA GLN A 41 -19.30 1.22 -5.59
C GLN A 41 -20.44 0.85 -4.64
N ASP A 42 -21.27 -0.12 -5.01
CA ASP A 42 -22.54 -0.50 -4.38
C ASP A 42 -22.40 -1.56 -3.26
N ARG A 43 -21.29 -2.31 -3.25
CA ARG A 43 -21.05 -3.43 -2.31
C ARG A 43 -19.60 -3.48 -1.81
N PRO A 44 -19.31 -4.15 -0.67
CA PRO A 44 -17.95 -4.37 -0.19
C PRO A 44 -17.08 -5.11 -1.22
N LEU A 45 -15.81 -4.68 -1.40
CA LEU A 45 -14.87 -5.36 -2.32
C LEU A 45 -14.63 -6.84 -1.95
N VAL A 46 -14.82 -7.19 -0.68
CA VAL A 46 -14.74 -8.59 -0.20
C VAL A 46 -15.78 -9.48 -0.90
N GLU A 47 -16.95 -8.93 -1.22
CA GLU A 47 -18.04 -9.65 -1.89
C GLU A 47 -17.90 -9.64 -3.43
N ALA A 48 -17.08 -8.75 -3.96
CA ALA A 48 -16.93 -8.56 -5.41
C ALA A 48 -16.09 -9.65 -6.09
N GLY A 49 -15.43 -10.53 -5.31
CA GLY A 49 -14.63 -11.65 -5.81
C GLY A 49 -13.37 -11.23 -6.57
N GLY A 50 -12.31 -12.01 -6.48
CA GLY A 50 -11.10 -11.87 -7.30
C GLY A 50 -9.95 -11.08 -6.67
N LYS A 51 -8.73 -11.58 -6.90
CA LYS A 51 -7.47 -10.87 -6.70
C LYS A 51 -7.29 -9.90 -7.89
N GLY A 52 -6.68 -8.75 -7.67
CA GLY A 52 -6.32 -7.84 -8.78
C GLY A 52 -7.44 -6.96 -9.32
N LEU A 53 -8.50 -6.65 -8.54
CA LEU A 53 -9.63 -5.80 -8.98
C LEU A 53 -9.24 -4.40 -9.47
N PHE A 54 -8.05 -3.92 -9.12
CA PHE A 54 -7.54 -2.59 -9.48
C PHE A 54 -6.41 -2.62 -10.50
N VAL A 55 -5.93 -3.81 -10.89
CA VAL A 55 -4.72 -3.93 -11.71
C VAL A 55 -4.94 -4.75 -12.99
N LYS A 56 -5.92 -5.64 -13.01
CA LYS A 56 -6.11 -6.61 -14.10
C LYS A 56 -6.20 -5.97 -15.48
N GLU A 57 -7.03 -4.96 -15.65
CA GLU A 57 -7.21 -4.28 -16.95
C GLU A 57 -5.94 -3.53 -17.38
N ILE A 58 -5.12 -3.09 -16.43
CA ILE A 58 -3.85 -2.43 -16.68
C ILE A 58 -2.79 -3.45 -17.07
N GLU A 59 -2.71 -4.57 -16.33
CA GLU A 59 -1.81 -5.70 -16.65
C GLU A 59 -2.13 -6.30 -18.04
N GLU A 60 -3.41 -6.43 -18.39
CA GLU A 60 -3.85 -6.85 -19.74
C GLU A 60 -3.38 -5.85 -20.81
N ALA A 61 -3.45 -4.55 -20.55
CA ALA A 61 -2.97 -3.51 -21.47
C ALA A 61 -1.45 -3.58 -21.69
N LEU A 62 -0.66 -3.84 -20.63
CA LEU A 62 0.78 -4.08 -20.75
C LEU A 62 1.08 -5.30 -21.63
N LEU A 63 0.40 -6.43 -21.38
CA LEU A 63 0.60 -7.68 -22.11
C LEU A 63 0.15 -7.60 -23.58
N ASN A 64 -0.75 -6.68 -23.91
CA ASN A 64 -1.25 -6.45 -25.26
C ASN A 64 -0.54 -5.31 -26.00
N ASP A 65 0.58 -4.77 -25.47
CA ASP A 65 1.30 -3.62 -26.04
C ASP A 65 0.44 -2.33 -26.18
N GLU A 66 -0.61 -2.20 -25.36
CA GLU A 66 -1.44 -0.98 -25.31
C GLU A 66 -0.82 0.10 -24.39
N ALA A 67 0.12 -0.29 -23.54
CA ALA A 67 0.93 0.56 -22.68
C ALA A 67 2.33 -0.07 -22.50
N ASP A 68 3.35 0.77 -22.28
CA ASP A 68 4.73 0.31 -22.05
C ASP A 68 5.02 0.12 -20.56
N ILE A 69 4.46 0.99 -19.73
CA ILE A 69 4.62 0.96 -18.27
C ILE A 69 3.28 1.19 -17.59
N ALA A 70 3.12 0.64 -16.38
CA ALA A 70 1.95 0.87 -15.55
C ALA A 70 2.35 1.39 -14.17
N VAL A 71 1.57 2.36 -13.64
CA VAL A 71 1.85 3.01 -12.36
C VAL A 71 0.85 2.53 -11.31
N HIS A 72 1.37 1.98 -10.22
CA HIS A 72 0.57 1.37 -9.17
C HIS A 72 0.84 1.92 -7.77
N SER A 73 -0.20 2.05 -6.96
CA SER A 73 -0.04 2.06 -5.51
C SER A 73 0.34 0.66 -5.06
N MET A 74 1.55 0.45 -4.57
CA MET A 74 2.07 -0.89 -4.25
C MET A 74 1.24 -1.66 -3.23
N LYS A 75 0.55 -0.99 -2.31
CA LYS A 75 -0.36 -1.62 -1.34
C LYS A 75 -1.60 -2.27 -1.95
N ASP A 76 -1.96 -1.90 -3.19
CA ASP A 76 -3.13 -2.40 -3.90
C ASP A 76 -2.77 -3.53 -4.88
N MET A 77 -1.45 -3.77 -5.07
CA MET A 77 -0.93 -4.82 -5.94
C MET A 77 -1.09 -6.21 -5.30
N PRO A 78 -1.45 -7.23 -6.11
CA PRO A 78 -1.39 -8.62 -5.66
C PRO A 78 0.03 -9.01 -5.21
N ALA A 79 0.12 -9.99 -4.31
CA ALA A 79 1.42 -10.50 -3.85
C ALA A 79 2.26 -11.12 -4.98
N ILE A 80 1.60 -11.69 -5.99
CA ILE A 80 2.20 -12.36 -7.15
C ILE A 80 1.77 -11.63 -8.41
N HIS A 81 2.73 -11.31 -9.26
CA HIS A 81 2.51 -10.71 -10.59
C HIS A 81 2.10 -11.77 -11.63
N PRO A 82 1.39 -11.39 -12.68
CA PRO A 82 1.22 -12.22 -13.87
C PRO A 82 2.57 -12.59 -14.50
N THR A 83 2.62 -13.77 -15.15
CA THR A 83 3.80 -14.15 -15.93
C THR A 83 4.06 -13.14 -17.04
N GLY A 84 5.30 -12.70 -17.16
CA GLY A 84 5.72 -11.72 -18.18
C GLY A 84 5.76 -10.27 -17.69
N LEU A 85 5.25 -9.99 -16.47
CA LEU A 85 5.29 -8.66 -15.86
C LEU A 85 6.10 -8.66 -14.56
N SER A 86 6.74 -7.54 -14.26
CA SER A 86 7.42 -7.29 -12.98
C SER A 86 7.47 -5.80 -12.64
N ILE A 87 7.85 -5.47 -11.41
CA ILE A 87 8.12 -4.10 -10.98
C ILE A 87 9.58 -3.78 -11.32
N ALA A 88 9.79 -2.83 -12.24
CA ALA A 88 11.12 -2.37 -12.62
C ALA A 88 11.67 -1.32 -11.67
N ALA A 89 10.81 -0.44 -11.18
CA ALA A 89 11.22 0.67 -10.34
C ALA A 89 10.17 0.97 -9.26
N VAL A 90 10.65 1.50 -8.15
CA VAL A 90 9.82 2.03 -7.08
C VAL A 90 10.32 3.44 -6.76
N LEU A 91 9.41 4.43 -6.75
CA LEU A 91 9.79 5.79 -6.38
C LEU A 91 10.08 5.92 -4.88
N PRO A 92 10.82 6.95 -4.44
CA PRO A 92 11.00 7.25 -3.02
C PRO A 92 9.68 7.20 -2.26
N ARG A 93 9.69 6.49 -1.13
CA ARG A 93 8.49 6.23 -0.34
C ARG A 93 7.97 7.51 0.31
N GLU A 94 6.72 7.82 0.07
CA GLU A 94 6.00 8.83 0.84
C GLU A 94 5.66 8.27 2.22
N ASP A 95 5.43 9.14 3.21
CA ASP A 95 5.12 8.76 4.59
C ASP A 95 4.08 7.62 4.67
N PRO A 96 4.45 6.45 5.21
CA PRO A 96 3.60 5.26 5.22
C PRO A 96 2.50 5.28 6.28
N HIS A 97 2.52 6.20 7.24
CA HIS A 97 1.62 6.20 8.37
C HIS A 97 0.15 6.41 7.99
N ASP A 98 -0.71 5.95 8.89
CA ASP A 98 -2.12 6.31 8.85
C ASP A 98 -2.36 7.60 9.63
N LEU A 99 -3.28 8.41 9.15
CA LEU A 99 -3.84 9.56 9.84
C LEU A 99 -5.18 9.18 10.44
N PHE A 100 -5.36 9.52 11.71
CA PHE A 100 -6.64 9.47 12.38
C PHE A 100 -7.25 10.88 12.40
N ILE A 101 -8.54 10.98 12.12
CA ILE A 101 -9.27 12.24 12.04
C ILE A 101 -10.61 12.05 12.74
N ALA A 102 -10.81 12.67 13.89
CA ALA A 102 -12.09 12.75 14.55
C ALA A 102 -12.84 14.02 14.13
N ARG A 103 -14.17 13.94 14.05
CA ARG A 103 -15.01 15.07 13.68
C ARG A 103 -14.93 16.24 14.67
N ASP A 104 -14.67 15.94 15.93
CA ASP A 104 -14.53 16.89 17.05
C ASP A 104 -13.07 17.21 17.39
N GLY A 105 -12.10 16.68 16.61
CA GLY A 105 -10.66 16.89 16.84
C GLY A 105 -10.07 16.05 17.99
N ALA A 106 -10.84 15.14 18.60
CA ALA A 106 -10.32 14.30 19.68
C ALA A 106 -9.24 13.32 19.13
N PRO A 107 -8.15 13.06 19.88
CA PRO A 107 -7.19 12.03 19.53
C PRO A 107 -7.78 10.63 19.67
N PHE A 108 -7.14 9.62 19.06
CA PHE A 108 -7.66 8.26 18.99
C PHE A 108 -7.98 7.65 20.36
N ASP A 109 -7.11 7.86 21.33
CA ASP A 109 -7.25 7.33 22.70
C ASP A 109 -8.35 8.03 23.51
N LYS A 110 -8.79 9.24 23.10
CA LYS A 110 -9.82 10.06 23.75
C LYS A 110 -11.17 10.03 23.04
N LEU A 111 -11.26 9.29 21.93
CA LEU A 111 -12.53 9.15 21.24
C LEU A 111 -13.61 8.59 22.18
N ALA A 112 -14.82 9.12 22.12
CA ALA A 112 -15.92 8.73 23.00
C ALA A 112 -16.17 7.21 22.95
N GLU A 113 -16.59 6.62 24.08
CA GLU A 113 -16.94 5.20 24.15
C GLU A 113 -18.10 4.88 23.19
N GLY A 114 -17.94 3.81 22.43
CA GLY A 114 -18.93 3.39 21.42
C GLY A 114 -18.99 4.28 20.18
N ALA A 115 -18.02 5.18 19.98
CA ALA A 115 -17.96 6.04 18.80
C ALA A 115 -17.85 5.23 17.49
N ARG A 116 -18.41 5.81 16.42
CA ARG A 116 -18.41 5.17 15.09
C ARG A 116 -17.13 5.49 14.32
N LEU A 117 -16.31 4.46 14.09
CA LEU A 117 -15.12 4.57 13.25
C LEU A 117 -15.46 4.16 11.82
N GLY A 118 -15.36 5.11 10.89
CA GLY A 118 -15.60 4.91 9.46
C GLY A 118 -14.39 4.30 8.75
N SER A 119 -14.47 3.01 8.39
CA SER A 119 -13.42 2.33 7.63
C SER A 119 -13.98 1.18 6.81
N SER A 120 -13.41 0.95 5.61
CA SER A 120 -13.62 -0.26 4.82
C SER A 120 -12.34 -1.11 4.73
N SER A 121 -11.28 -0.73 5.42
CA SER A 121 -10.04 -1.49 5.53
C SER A 121 -10.12 -2.46 6.69
N VAL A 122 -10.08 -3.76 6.38
CA VAL A 122 -10.14 -4.84 7.38
C VAL A 122 -8.97 -4.72 8.37
N ARG A 123 -7.77 -4.34 7.89
CA ARG A 123 -6.61 -4.08 8.74
C ARG A 123 -6.90 -2.98 9.77
N ARG A 124 -7.35 -1.80 9.32
CA ARG A 124 -7.64 -0.66 10.21
C ARG A 124 -8.73 -1.00 11.23
N GLN A 125 -9.76 -1.74 10.79
CA GLN A 125 -10.81 -2.22 11.69
C GLN A 125 -10.24 -3.11 12.78
N ALA A 126 -9.44 -4.12 12.41
CA ALA A 126 -8.86 -5.07 13.35
C ALA A 126 -7.92 -4.39 14.34
N GLN A 127 -7.04 -3.49 13.87
CA GLN A 127 -6.13 -2.73 14.74
C GLN A 127 -6.89 -1.78 15.68
N ALA A 128 -7.93 -1.10 15.17
CA ALA A 128 -8.77 -0.23 16.01
C ALA A 128 -9.48 -1.04 17.10
N LEU A 129 -10.08 -2.18 16.76
CA LEU A 129 -10.76 -3.04 17.74
C LEU A 129 -9.79 -3.70 18.72
N ARG A 130 -8.53 -3.94 18.35
CA ARG A 130 -7.49 -4.39 19.27
C ARG A 130 -7.22 -3.37 20.36
N LEU A 131 -7.10 -2.10 20.00
CA LEU A 131 -6.78 -1.01 20.92
C LEU A 131 -8.01 -0.46 21.65
N ARG A 132 -9.16 -0.43 20.96
CA ARG A 132 -10.42 0.15 21.43
C ARG A 132 -11.57 -0.81 21.05
N PRO A 133 -11.79 -1.89 21.84
CA PRO A 133 -12.84 -2.88 21.57
C PRO A 133 -14.26 -2.31 21.67
N ASP A 134 -14.43 -1.14 22.26
CA ASP A 134 -15.69 -0.43 22.42
C ASP A 134 -16.17 0.24 21.13
N LEU A 135 -15.28 0.48 20.16
CA LEU A 135 -15.61 1.21 18.94
C LEU A 135 -16.59 0.46 18.04
N LYS A 136 -17.47 1.20 17.39
CA LYS A 136 -18.42 0.67 16.39
C LYS A 136 -17.87 0.92 14.98
N ILE A 137 -17.51 -0.15 14.31
CA ILE A 137 -17.04 -0.03 12.92
C ILE A 137 -18.21 0.22 11.99
N VAL A 138 -18.14 1.28 11.20
CA VAL A 138 -19.10 1.58 10.13
C VAL A 138 -18.39 1.57 8.78
N SER A 139 -19.01 0.93 7.79
CA SER A 139 -18.43 0.89 6.43
C SER A 139 -18.46 2.28 5.80
N LEU A 140 -17.28 2.80 5.47
CA LEU A 140 -17.15 4.12 4.87
C LEU A 140 -16.20 4.07 3.66
N ARG A 141 -16.76 4.22 2.46
CA ARG A 141 -16.08 4.14 1.17
C ARG A 141 -16.03 5.49 0.46
N GLY A 142 -15.19 5.55 -0.55
CA GLY A 142 -14.94 6.70 -1.39
C GLY A 142 -13.47 7.09 -1.42
N ASN A 143 -13.12 8.05 -2.25
CA ASN A 143 -11.79 8.67 -2.25
C ASN A 143 -11.59 9.52 -0.96
N VAL A 144 -10.43 10.12 -0.80
CA VAL A 144 -10.07 10.92 0.39
C VAL A 144 -11.09 12.03 0.62
N GLU A 145 -11.41 12.81 -0.41
CA GLU A 145 -12.35 13.94 -0.31
C GLU A 145 -13.77 13.47 0.06
N THR A 146 -14.24 12.40 -0.57
CA THR A 146 -15.55 11.82 -0.25
C THR A 146 -15.64 11.38 1.21
N ARG A 147 -14.56 10.77 1.76
CA ARG A 147 -14.54 10.33 3.16
C ARG A 147 -14.52 11.51 4.12
N LEU A 148 -13.79 12.58 3.81
CA LEU A 148 -13.80 13.81 4.59
C LEU A 148 -15.20 14.46 4.60
N LEU A 149 -15.87 14.51 3.45
CA LEU A 149 -17.26 14.99 3.37
C LEU A 149 -18.23 14.15 4.19
N LYS A 150 -18.08 12.82 4.17
CA LYS A 150 -18.90 11.91 4.99
C LYS A 150 -18.66 12.09 6.48
N LEU A 151 -17.41 12.29 6.90
CA LEU A 151 -17.07 12.65 8.28
C LEU A 151 -17.75 13.96 8.70
N ALA A 152 -17.64 15.00 7.89
CA ALA A 152 -18.26 16.31 8.15
C ALA A 152 -19.80 16.20 8.26
N ARG A 153 -20.43 15.32 7.49
CA ARG A 153 -21.88 15.04 7.55
C ARG A 153 -22.29 14.17 8.75
N GLY A 154 -21.33 13.69 9.55
CA GLY A 154 -21.61 12.84 10.71
C GLY A 154 -22.02 11.41 10.37
N GLU A 155 -21.65 10.90 9.18
CA GLU A 155 -21.85 9.47 8.84
C GLU A 155 -20.93 8.56 9.69
N ALA A 156 -19.82 9.09 10.18
CA ALA A 156 -18.93 8.51 11.19
C ALA A 156 -18.48 9.60 12.18
N ASP A 157 -17.98 9.20 13.34
CA ASP A 157 -17.45 10.13 14.34
C ASP A 157 -15.93 10.32 14.14
N ALA A 158 -15.26 9.33 13.55
CA ALA A 158 -13.87 9.42 13.13
C ALA A 158 -13.61 8.58 11.87
N ILE A 159 -12.52 8.87 11.16
CA ILE A 159 -12.03 8.13 9.98
C ILE A 159 -10.52 7.96 10.04
N MET A 160 -10.01 7.07 9.18
CA MET A 160 -8.58 6.89 8.96
C MET A 160 -8.23 7.03 7.48
N LEU A 161 -7.15 7.77 7.20
CA LEU A 161 -6.63 8.00 5.85
C LEU A 161 -5.15 7.60 5.81
N ALA A 162 -4.64 7.25 4.64
CA ALA A 162 -3.19 7.11 4.43
C ALA A 162 -2.57 8.51 4.25
N ARG A 163 -1.56 8.85 5.02
CA ARG A 163 -0.88 10.15 4.97
C ARG A 163 -0.33 10.43 3.56
N ALA A 164 0.33 9.45 2.95
CA ALA A 164 0.79 9.54 1.57
C ALA A 164 -0.29 9.98 0.56
N GLY A 165 -1.53 9.53 0.77
CA GLY A 165 -2.63 9.89 -0.12
C GLY A 165 -3.06 11.34 0.03
N VAL A 166 -3.06 11.86 1.24
CA VAL A 166 -3.38 13.25 1.55
C VAL A 166 -2.29 14.18 1.04
N SER A 167 -1.02 13.85 1.32
CA SER A 167 0.16 14.59 0.88
C SER A 167 0.18 14.75 -0.64
N ARG A 168 0.03 13.66 -1.39
CA ARG A 168 0.02 13.67 -2.86
C ARG A 168 -1.10 14.49 -3.48
N LEU A 169 -2.26 14.53 -2.84
CA LEU A 169 -3.39 15.34 -3.28
C LEU A 169 -3.33 16.78 -2.78
N LYS A 170 -2.33 17.14 -1.96
CA LYS A 170 -2.15 18.45 -1.35
C LYS A 170 -3.41 18.97 -0.65
N LEU A 171 -4.13 18.05 0.02
CA LEU A 171 -5.40 18.38 0.67
C LEU A 171 -5.15 19.02 2.03
N ALA A 172 -5.87 20.11 2.31
CA ALA A 172 -5.97 20.61 3.68
C ALA A 172 -6.85 19.68 4.51
N LEU A 173 -6.35 19.29 5.68
CA LEU A 173 -7.07 18.45 6.63
C LEU A 173 -7.55 19.26 7.83
N PRO A 174 -8.65 18.85 8.48
CA PRO A 174 -8.91 19.23 9.86
C PRO A 174 -7.82 18.67 10.79
N ASP A 175 -7.91 18.97 12.08
CA ASP A 175 -7.00 18.41 13.08
C ASP A 175 -6.92 16.89 12.93
N SER A 176 -5.70 16.39 12.81
CA SER A 176 -5.41 14.98 12.52
C SER A 176 -4.22 14.51 13.34
N GLU A 177 -4.29 13.26 13.76
CA GLU A 177 -3.23 12.56 14.49
C GLU A 177 -2.52 11.56 13.57
N ILE A 178 -1.19 11.54 13.61
CA ILE A 178 -0.39 10.50 12.97
C ILE A 178 -0.37 9.32 13.93
N LEU A 179 -0.81 8.14 13.47
CA LEU A 179 -0.76 6.93 14.28
C LEU A 179 0.66 6.35 14.25
N ASP A 180 1.27 6.23 15.41
CA ASP A 180 2.65 5.75 15.59
C ASP A 180 2.78 4.27 15.20
N SER A 181 3.80 3.93 14.40
CA SER A 181 4.07 2.57 13.93
C SER A 181 4.41 1.58 15.05
N ALA A 182 4.79 2.03 16.24
CA ALA A 182 5.00 1.16 17.39
C ALA A 182 3.70 0.41 17.79
N ASP A 183 2.57 1.09 17.73
CA ASP A 183 1.27 0.52 18.08
C ASP A 183 0.37 0.27 16.85
N TRP A 184 0.60 0.99 15.75
CA TRP A 184 -0.24 1.00 14.57
C TRP A 184 0.57 0.85 13.29
N LEU A 185 0.88 -0.38 12.89
CA LEU A 185 1.58 -0.62 11.64
C LEU A 185 0.72 -0.26 10.41
N PRO A 186 1.30 0.36 9.38
CA PRO A 186 0.59 0.69 8.14
C PRO A 186 0.21 -0.56 7.33
N ALA A 187 -0.50 -0.37 6.24
CA ALA A 187 -0.63 -1.42 5.23
C ALA A 187 0.75 -1.68 4.60
N LEU A 188 1.02 -2.94 4.29
CA LEU A 188 2.22 -3.30 3.53
C LEU A 188 2.30 -2.45 2.25
N CYS A 189 3.47 -1.94 1.95
CA CYS A 189 3.77 -1.09 0.80
C CYS A 189 2.99 0.24 0.76
N GLN A 190 2.36 0.67 1.86
CA GLN A 190 1.71 1.98 1.91
C GLN A 190 2.74 3.08 1.73
N GLY A 191 2.42 4.08 0.89
CA GLY A 191 3.34 5.16 0.54
C GLY A 191 4.21 4.88 -0.69
N ALA A 192 4.40 3.64 -1.10
CA ALA A 192 5.20 3.28 -2.27
C ALA A 192 4.39 3.33 -3.57
N ILE A 193 5.02 3.87 -4.63
CA ILE A 193 4.55 3.82 -6.02
C ILE A 193 5.50 2.90 -6.79
N GLY A 194 4.97 1.83 -7.36
CA GLY A 194 5.71 0.93 -8.22
C GLY A 194 5.36 1.11 -9.68
N ILE A 195 6.33 0.86 -10.54
CA ILE A 195 6.19 0.92 -11.97
C ILE A 195 6.38 -0.48 -12.54
N GLU A 196 5.30 -1.03 -13.10
CA GLU A 196 5.26 -2.35 -13.70
C GLU A 196 5.53 -2.25 -15.20
N PHE A 197 6.21 -3.25 -15.75
CA PHE A 197 6.59 -3.32 -17.16
C PHE A 197 6.60 -4.77 -17.66
N ARG A 198 6.72 -4.96 -18.98
CA ARG A 198 6.97 -6.28 -19.58
C ARG A 198 8.43 -6.69 -19.40
N ASN A 199 8.67 -7.93 -18.99
CA ASN A 199 10.01 -8.45 -18.70
C ASN A 199 10.95 -8.51 -19.90
N ASP A 200 10.44 -8.45 -21.12
CA ASP A 200 11.19 -8.45 -22.38
C ASP A 200 11.39 -7.05 -22.98
N ASP A 201 10.86 -6.00 -22.31
CA ASP A 201 11.04 -4.61 -22.72
C ASP A 201 12.30 -3.99 -22.10
N SER A 202 13.44 -4.25 -22.73
CA SER A 202 14.72 -3.71 -22.27
C SER A 202 14.85 -2.17 -22.36
N VAL A 203 14.03 -1.52 -23.19
CA VAL A 203 14.01 -0.05 -23.30
C VAL A 203 13.31 0.53 -22.09
N ALA A 204 12.14 0.02 -21.73
CA ALA A 204 11.43 0.43 -20.53
C ALA A 204 12.26 0.16 -19.27
N GLU A 205 12.93 -1.00 -19.18
CA GLU A 205 13.80 -1.35 -18.05
C GLU A 205 14.92 -0.31 -17.85
N GLN A 206 15.62 0.07 -18.92
CA GLN A 206 16.70 1.07 -18.85
C GLN A 206 16.20 2.46 -18.45
N LEU A 207 15.05 2.88 -18.99
CA LEU A 207 14.45 4.16 -18.63
C LEU A 207 14.03 4.19 -17.15
N LEU A 208 13.41 3.12 -16.67
CA LEU A 208 12.91 3.01 -15.30
C LEU A 208 14.02 2.88 -14.26
N ALA A 209 15.15 2.27 -14.59
CA ALA A 209 16.29 2.15 -13.69
C ALA A 209 16.82 3.51 -13.19
N ALA A 210 16.66 4.59 -13.96
CA ALA A 210 17.08 5.93 -13.60
C ALA A 210 16.23 6.58 -12.49
N ILE A 211 15.04 6.04 -12.22
CA ILE A 211 14.11 6.57 -11.21
C ILE A 211 13.85 5.60 -10.06
N ASP A 212 14.53 4.45 -10.03
CA ASP A 212 14.38 3.46 -8.97
C ASP A 212 15.06 3.92 -7.68
N ASP A 213 14.29 4.00 -6.59
CA ASP A 213 14.81 4.21 -5.24
C ASP A 213 15.11 2.86 -4.60
N SER A 214 16.38 2.50 -4.55
CA SER A 214 16.85 1.19 -4.08
C SER A 214 16.41 0.89 -2.64
N ALA A 215 16.39 1.88 -1.75
CA ALA A 215 15.99 1.69 -0.35
C ALA A 215 14.50 1.34 -0.26
N THR A 216 13.66 2.11 -0.94
CA THR A 216 12.22 1.83 -1.02
C THR A 216 11.95 0.48 -1.70
N HIS A 217 12.69 0.15 -2.76
CA HIS A 217 12.51 -1.11 -3.48
C HIS A 217 12.85 -2.32 -2.60
N LEU A 218 13.92 -2.25 -1.80
CA LEU A 218 14.27 -3.29 -0.82
C LEU A 218 13.21 -3.44 0.26
N ALA A 219 12.73 -2.33 0.83
CA ALA A 219 11.67 -2.34 1.83
C ALA A 219 10.39 -2.97 1.27
N VAL A 220 9.97 -2.57 0.06
CA VAL A 220 8.82 -3.12 -0.65
C VAL A 220 9.01 -4.61 -0.93
N ALA A 221 10.20 -5.05 -1.33
CA ALA A 221 10.48 -6.47 -1.57
C ALA A 221 10.25 -7.32 -0.31
N CYS A 222 10.73 -6.87 0.86
CA CYS A 222 10.49 -7.54 2.14
C CYS A 222 9.00 -7.61 2.49
N GLU A 223 8.30 -6.49 2.41
CA GLU A 223 6.87 -6.40 2.71
C GLU A 223 6.04 -7.29 1.77
N ARG A 224 6.38 -7.36 0.49
CA ARG A 224 5.75 -8.25 -0.49
C ARG A 224 6.05 -9.72 -0.21
N GLY A 225 7.27 -10.05 0.21
CA GLY A 225 7.62 -11.39 0.67
C GLY A 225 6.75 -11.84 1.86
N PHE A 226 6.53 -10.95 2.82
CA PHE A 226 5.64 -11.21 3.96
C PHE A 226 4.19 -11.43 3.52
N LEU A 227 3.68 -10.59 2.62
CA LEU A 227 2.33 -10.72 2.06
C LEU A 227 2.15 -12.05 1.31
N ALA A 228 3.12 -12.41 0.47
CA ALA A 228 3.11 -13.66 -0.31
C ALA A 228 3.17 -14.89 0.59
N GLY A 229 4.04 -14.87 1.61
CA GLY A 229 4.19 -15.96 2.57
C GLY A 229 2.93 -16.21 3.42
N LEU A 230 2.04 -15.23 3.52
CA LEU A 230 0.74 -15.36 4.22
C LEU A 230 -0.43 -15.68 3.28
N ASP A 231 -0.23 -15.78 1.96
CA ASP A 231 -1.30 -15.82 0.95
C ASP A 231 -2.26 -14.62 1.06
N GLY A 232 -1.74 -13.50 1.57
CA GLY A 232 -2.51 -12.33 1.93
C GLY A 232 -2.96 -11.48 0.73
N SER A 233 -3.88 -10.59 1.03
CA SER A 233 -4.39 -9.61 0.07
C SER A 233 -4.83 -8.34 0.80
N CYS A 234 -5.26 -7.31 0.08
CA CYS A 234 -5.86 -6.10 0.67
C CYS A 234 -7.14 -6.37 1.50
N ARG A 235 -7.63 -7.61 1.50
CA ARG A 235 -8.80 -8.07 2.28
C ARG A 235 -8.43 -8.78 3.57
N THR A 236 -7.15 -8.90 3.87
CA THR A 236 -6.65 -9.56 5.06
C THR A 236 -6.16 -8.53 6.09
N PRO A 237 -6.37 -8.77 7.40
CA PRO A 237 -5.90 -7.85 8.44
C PRO A 237 -4.40 -8.05 8.69
N ILE A 238 -3.60 -7.70 7.68
CA ILE A 238 -2.14 -7.75 7.68
C ILE A 238 -1.61 -6.33 7.68
N ALA A 239 -0.65 -6.05 8.52
CA ALA A 239 0.07 -4.81 8.63
C ALA A 239 1.58 -5.06 8.61
N GLY A 240 2.35 -4.07 8.24
CA GLY A 240 3.80 -4.15 8.34
C GLY A 240 4.49 -2.94 7.73
N LEU A 241 5.72 -2.76 8.17
CA LEU A 241 6.61 -1.69 7.73
C LEU A 241 8.03 -2.23 7.67
N ALA A 242 8.67 -2.08 6.53
CA ALA A 242 10.09 -2.27 6.36
C ALA A 242 10.74 -0.90 6.18
N GLU A 243 11.84 -0.67 6.86
CA GLU A 243 12.64 0.54 6.79
C GLU A 243 14.10 0.17 6.57
N ILE A 244 14.81 1.02 5.86
CA ILE A 244 16.24 0.88 5.63
C ILE A 244 16.94 1.88 6.54
N GLU A 245 17.72 1.35 7.48
CA GLU A 245 18.53 2.12 8.42
C GLU A 245 20.00 1.77 8.16
N ASP A 246 20.72 2.69 7.53
CA ASP A 246 22.10 2.50 7.08
C ASP A 246 22.23 1.25 6.16
N ASP A 247 22.90 0.19 6.64
CA ASP A 247 23.10 -1.09 5.95
C ASP A 247 22.19 -2.21 6.48
N ARG A 248 21.12 -1.84 7.18
CA ARG A 248 20.17 -2.79 7.80
C ARG A 248 18.77 -2.57 7.27
N LEU A 249 18.09 -3.69 7.06
CA LEU A 249 16.65 -3.72 6.82
C LEU A 249 15.96 -4.11 8.12
N VAL A 250 15.18 -3.19 8.68
CA VAL A 250 14.34 -3.41 9.85
C VAL A 250 12.90 -3.60 9.38
N PHE A 251 12.30 -4.74 9.70
CA PHE A 251 10.93 -5.06 9.32
C PHE A 251 10.09 -5.43 10.54
N HIS A 252 8.93 -4.84 10.64
CA HIS A 252 7.88 -5.20 11.59
C HIS A 252 6.64 -5.66 10.85
N GLY A 253 6.16 -6.86 11.16
CA GLY A 253 4.96 -7.44 10.58
C GLY A 253 3.91 -7.79 11.64
N GLU A 254 2.64 -7.64 11.32
CA GLU A 254 1.51 -7.96 12.18
C GLU A 254 0.40 -8.64 11.40
N VAL A 255 -0.19 -9.67 11.98
CA VAL A 255 -1.43 -10.31 11.51
C VAL A 255 -2.43 -10.29 12.64
N LEU A 256 -3.69 -9.97 12.34
CA LEU A 256 -4.75 -9.93 13.35
C LEU A 256 -5.94 -10.80 12.93
N THR A 257 -6.78 -11.16 13.91
CA THR A 257 -8.16 -11.57 13.59
C THR A 257 -9.00 -10.33 13.30
N VAL A 258 -10.06 -10.47 12.49
CA VAL A 258 -10.90 -9.35 12.04
C VAL A 258 -11.52 -8.57 13.21
N ASP A 259 -11.78 -9.27 14.33
CA ASP A 259 -12.30 -8.70 15.56
C ASP A 259 -11.22 -8.09 16.47
N GLY A 260 -9.96 -8.12 16.07
CA GLY A 260 -8.81 -7.60 16.82
C GLY A 260 -8.43 -8.37 18.09
N ARG A 261 -9.12 -9.48 18.42
CA ARG A 261 -8.91 -10.22 19.69
C ARG A 261 -7.62 -11.01 19.72
N ASN A 262 -7.16 -11.51 18.58
CA ASN A 262 -5.89 -12.16 18.48
C ASN A 262 -5.02 -11.43 17.47
N PHE A 263 -3.75 -11.31 17.79
CA PHE A 263 -2.75 -10.72 16.89
C PHE A 263 -1.40 -11.39 17.12
N TRP A 264 -0.57 -11.40 16.10
CA TRP A 264 0.78 -11.94 16.10
C TRP A 264 1.70 -10.92 15.46
N ARG A 265 2.80 -10.62 16.10
CA ARG A 265 3.84 -9.71 15.61
C ARG A 265 5.13 -10.46 15.38
N VAL A 266 5.88 -10.00 14.42
CA VAL A 266 7.22 -10.49 14.10
C VAL A 266 8.10 -9.31 13.74
N SER A 267 9.40 -9.41 14.04
CA SER A 267 10.40 -8.42 13.63
C SER A 267 11.56 -9.11 12.97
N ARG A 268 12.16 -8.43 12.00
CA ARG A 268 13.44 -8.80 11.38
C ARG A 268 14.36 -7.62 11.39
N ASP A 269 15.63 -7.90 11.63
CA ASP A 269 16.70 -6.93 11.57
C ASP A 269 17.86 -7.59 10.85
N ILE A 270 18.09 -7.23 9.59
CA ILE A 270 18.94 -7.96 8.66
C ILE A 270 19.97 -7.00 8.07
N ALA A 271 21.25 -7.34 8.20
CA ALA A 271 22.30 -6.65 7.45
C ALA A 271 22.20 -7.04 5.97
N PHE A 272 22.37 -6.07 5.10
CA PHE A 272 22.42 -6.29 3.65
C PHE A 272 23.47 -5.38 3.02
N ASP A 273 23.92 -5.77 1.84
CA ASP A 273 24.80 -4.93 1.02
C ASP A 273 23.97 -4.30 -0.12
N PRO A 274 23.69 -2.98 -0.07
CA PRO A 274 22.89 -2.32 -1.07
C PRO A 274 23.51 -2.36 -2.48
N SER A 275 24.83 -2.58 -2.59
CA SER A 275 25.51 -2.70 -3.89
C SER A 275 25.15 -3.99 -4.64
N MET A 276 24.59 -4.97 -3.97
CA MET A 276 24.21 -6.28 -4.53
C MET A 276 22.93 -6.26 -5.37
N GLY A 277 22.27 -5.10 -5.52
CA GLY A 277 21.14 -4.91 -6.44
C GLY A 277 20.03 -5.95 -6.31
N GLU A 278 19.77 -6.72 -7.37
CA GLU A 278 18.72 -7.74 -7.40
C GLU A 278 18.90 -8.85 -6.35
N TYR A 279 20.14 -9.20 -6.03
CA TYR A 279 20.40 -10.19 -4.97
C TYR A 279 19.95 -9.68 -3.61
N ALA A 280 20.21 -8.41 -3.28
CA ALA A 280 19.71 -7.81 -2.05
C ALA A 280 18.18 -7.78 -1.99
N ARG A 281 17.50 -7.48 -3.11
CA ARG A 281 16.03 -7.56 -3.21
C ARG A 281 15.49 -8.97 -2.97
N THR A 282 16.17 -9.99 -3.53
CA THR A 282 15.82 -11.39 -3.30
C THR A 282 15.98 -11.79 -1.83
N GLN A 283 17.05 -11.34 -1.17
CA GLN A 283 17.25 -11.57 0.27
C GLN A 283 16.17 -10.87 1.12
N ALA A 284 15.83 -9.63 0.80
CA ALA A 284 14.77 -8.90 1.49
C ALA A 284 13.42 -9.60 1.34
N TYR A 285 13.08 -10.06 0.13
CA TYR A 285 11.86 -10.83 -0.11
C TYR A 285 11.83 -12.15 0.69
N ALA A 286 12.94 -12.89 0.70
CA ALA A 286 13.06 -14.13 1.47
C ALA A 286 12.90 -13.88 2.98
N ALA A 287 13.42 -12.78 3.50
CA ALA A 287 13.27 -12.39 4.89
C ALA A 287 11.80 -12.12 5.26
N GLY A 288 11.05 -11.47 4.37
CA GLY A 288 9.61 -11.31 4.52
C GLY A 288 8.87 -12.65 4.56
N GLN A 289 9.23 -13.59 3.67
CA GLN A 289 8.66 -14.93 3.67
C GLN A 289 8.97 -15.70 4.96
N ASP A 290 10.18 -15.57 5.49
CA ASP A 290 10.57 -16.16 6.76
C ASP A 290 9.75 -15.60 7.94
N ALA A 291 9.53 -14.29 7.96
CA ALA A 291 8.67 -13.66 8.94
C ALA A 291 7.22 -14.17 8.86
N ALA A 292 6.72 -14.37 7.65
CA ALA A 292 5.38 -14.94 7.41
C ALA A 292 5.29 -16.39 7.92
N ARG A 293 6.32 -17.20 7.70
CA ARG A 293 6.38 -18.58 8.19
C ARG A 293 6.34 -18.62 9.71
N GLU A 294 7.10 -17.80 10.40
CA GLU A 294 7.07 -17.67 11.85
C GLU A 294 5.66 -17.32 12.38
N ILE A 295 4.99 -16.35 11.75
CA ILE A 295 3.61 -16.03 12.11
C ILE A 295 2.69 -17.23 11.94
N ARG A 296 2.81 -18.00 10.83
CA ARG A 296 2.00 -19.20 10.60
C ARG A 296 2.24 -20.27 11.68
N GLU A 297 3.47 -20.47 12.09
CA GLU A 297 3.84 -21.44 13.14
C GLU A 297 3.28 -21.01 14.49
N HIS A 298 3.42 -19.74 14.88
CA HIS A 298 2.93 -19.23 16.16
C HIS A 298 1.40 -19.16 16.23
N ALA A 299 0.75 -18.77 15.15
CA ALA A 299 -0.70 -18.65 15.11
C ALA A 299 -1.40 -20.02 15.00
N GLY A 300 -0.77 -20.98 14.29
CA GLY A 300 -1.31 -22.30 14.06
C GLY A 300 -2.73 -22.28 13.49
N ALA A 301 -3.64 -23.04 14.08
CA ALA A 301 -5.04 -23.11 13.64
C ALA A 301 -5.85 -21.82 13.90
N LYS A 302 -5.31 -20.85 14.65
CA LYS A 302 -5.97 -19.56 14.92
C LYS A 302 -5.70 -18.53 13.84
N LEU A 303 -4.75 -18.79 12.92
CA LEU A 303 -4.51 -17.88 11.81
C LEU A 303 -5.78 -17.79 10.95
N PRO A 304 -6.27 -16.58 10.65
CA PRO A 304 -7.40 -16.45 9.74
C PRO A 304 -7.08 -17.10 8.39
N ARG A 305 -8.05 -17.83 7.83
CA ARG A 305 -7.95 -18.32 6.45
C ARG A 305 -8.29 -17.15 5.51
N PHE A 306 -7.40 -16.88 4.59
CA PHE A 306 -7.49 -15.74 3.69
C PHE A 306 -7.94 -16.16 2.28
#